data_21e4b63afb585d56a0de39c5e3a26406
#
_entry.id   21e4b63afb585d56a0de39c5e3a26406
#
_cell.length_a   1.000
_cell.length_b   1.000
_cell.length_c   1.000
_cell.angle_alpha   90.00
_cell.angle_beta   90.00
_cell.angle_gamma   90.00
#
_symmetry.space_group_name_H-M   'P 1'
#
loop_
_entity.id
_entity.type
_entity.pdbx_description
1 polymer ?
#
loop_
_entity_poly.entity_id
_entity_poly.type
_entity_poly.pdbx_seq_one_letter_code
_entity_poly.pdbx_strand_id
1 'polypeptide(L)'
;MSIDGAMSLQTLKVATLNNYCAEVLNTEISETEFLDRDAFESKQTQLLYTLEALQETLKMELPTHKEFMSKGFLEYLSNEDHWVISEMLQHEISVKIKGRAEEDETKYYKLPRLRYGLPVENEGDRVFAFLAFRNYRRRLENSGQFDTDDIVLSALGQLNTPIWRRRRSREGFDSIFIDETHLFNLNELSVFHRITKSDHIFPIVYSADVSQSLGDRGWDDETFDEAMGGSEQTLNSQPTVFKSIFRCSPEIVDLAFSVTSSGATLFTNFQDPVAAANSTFTYEEERKCALPTYRFCPTDELMYRKAFSRADEITSEIGCSKADVAIIAFGDLVFTELERFAKEINKPFEVIKHRGDYEIVARAKNSGRFIISSPDYIGGLEFSAVILVGVDKDRVPPRPSDLVSESLNFLSYASHQRLYVAITRARFRVEILGLATRGPSDLLNSAIANKLIDTSSGN
;
A
#
# COMPACT_ATOMS: atom_id res chain seq x y z
N MET A 1 53.59 -12.57 13.74
CA MET A 1 52.68 -11.78 12.90
C MET A 1 51.46 -11.48 13.74
N SER A 2 51.41 -10.32 14.35
CA SER A 2 50.24 -9.82 15.10
C SER A 2 49.24 -9.25 14.08
N ILE A 3 48.07 -9.81 14.05
CA ILE A 3 46.95 -9.22 13.33
C ILE A 3 46.34 -8.21 14.30
N ASP A 4 46.76 -6.96 14.21
CA ASP A 4 46.06 -5.83 14.79
C ASP A 4 44.80 -5.57 13.95
N GLY A 5 43.78 -6.33 14.25
CA GLY A 5 42.40 -6.05 13.79
C GLY A 5 41.86 -4.92 14.65
N ALA A 6 42.03 -3.68 14.21
CA ALA A 6 41.20 -2.59 14.69
C ALA A 6 39.74 -2.98 14.41
N MET A 7 39.00 -3.40 15.42
CA MET A 7 37.53 -3.49 15.34
C MET A 7 37.02 -2.06 15.14
N SER A 8 36.74 -1.69 13.88
CA SER A 8 35.97 -0.48 13.64
C SER A 8 34.57 -0.72 14.22
N LEU A 9 34.17 0.11 15.18
CA LEU A 9 32.82 0.14 15.69
C LEU A 9 31.89 0.42 14.49
N GLN A 10 31.21 -0.61 14.01
CA GLN A 10 30.15 -0.45 13.02
C GLN A 10 28.91 0.05 13.77
N THR A 11 28.45 1.24 13.40
CA THR A 11 27.19 1.79 13.93
C THR A 11 26.06 1.39 12.98
N LEU A 12 25.13 0.57 13.45
CA LEU A 12 23.90 0.24 12.76
C LEU A 12 22.79 1.20 13.21
N LYS A 13 22.11 1.84 12.26
CA LYS A 13 20.90 2.62 12.50
C LYS A 13 19.75 1.95 11.77
N VAL A 14 18.67 1.65 12.50
CA VAL A 14 17.38 1.17 11.94
C VAL A 14 16.34 2.24 12.25
N ALA A 15 15.65 2.73 11.23
CA ALA A 15 14.64 3.76 11.38
C ALA A 15 13.63 3.69 10.23
N THR A 16 12.41 4.22 10.43
CA THR A 16 11.50 4.56 9.35
C THR A 16 11.98 5.83 8.65
N LEU A 17 11.59 6.02 7.38
CA LEU A 17 11.97 7.22 6.64
C LEU A 17 11.44 8.49 7.31
N ASN A 18 10.18 8.46 7.78
CA ASN A 18 9.57 9.62 8.44
C ASN A 18 10.36 10.04 9.70
N ASN A 19 10.72 9.07 10.55
CA ASN A 19 11.53 9.34 11.74
C ASN A 19 12.91 9.89 11.38
N TYR A 20 13.52 9.36 10.32
CA TYR A 20 14.81 9.87 9.86
C TYR A 20 14.69 11.29 9.31
N CYS A 21 13.66 11.60 8.53
CA CYS A 21 13.41 12.96 8.02
C CYS A 21 13.16 13.95 9.17
N ALA A 22 12.41 13.55 10.19
CA ALA A 22 12.21 14.38 11.39
C ALA A 22 13.52 14.67 12.14
N GLU A 23 14.40 13.68 12.29
CA GLU A 23 15.73 13.91 12.85
C GLU A 23 16.57 14.88 12.01
N VAL A 24 16.54 14.76 10.67
CA VAL A 24 17.23 15.70 9.76
C VAL A 24 16.74 17.12 9.97
N LEU A 25 15.44 17.29 10.20
CA LEU A 25 14.81 18.59 10.47
C LEU A 25 15.00 19.08 11.91
N ASN A 26 15.52 18.20 12.78
CA ASN A 26 15.66 18.46 14.21
C ASN A 26 14.32 18.86 14.84
N THR A 27 13.26 18.18 14.46
CA THR A 27 11.89 18.42 14.94
C THR A 27 11.31 17.13 15.53
N GLU A 28 10.41 17.28 16.49
CA GLU A 28 9.59 16.18 16.99
C GLU A 28 8.28 16.19 16.20
N ILE A 29 7.88 15.00 15.76
CA ILE A 29 6.60 14.84 15.05
C ILE A 29 5.49 14.69 16.09
N SER A 30 4.58 15.66 16.13
CA SER A 30 3.37 15.55 16.94
C SER A 30 2.31 14.73 16.19
N GLU A 31 1.72 13.72 16.85
CA GLU A 31 0.65 12.91 16.28
C GLU A 31 -0.58 13.72 15.87
N THR A 32 -0.81 14.88 16.48
CA THR A 32 -1.95 15.75 16.17
C THR A 32 -1.72 16.63 14.94
N GLU A 33 -0.47 16.92 14.61
CA GLU A 33 -0.07 17.77 13.49
C GLU A 33 0.28 16.97 12.26
N PHE A 34 0.74 15.74 12.44
CA PHE A 34 1.22 14.88 11.37
C PHE A 34 0.14 13.93 10.85
N LEU A 35 -0.17 14.04 9.58
CA LEU A 35 -1.05 13.13 8.87
C LEU A 35 -0.23 12.05 8.18
N ASP A 36 -0.02 10.93 8.88
CA ASP A 36 0.68 9.78 8.33
C ASP A 36 -0.24 9.03 7.35
N ARG A 37 0.16 8.94 6.09
CA ARG A 37 -0.59 8.19 5.07
C ARG A 37 -0.65 6.68 5.33
N ASP A 38 0.24 6.15 6.17
CA ASP A 38 0.25 4.75 6.57
C ASP A 38 -0.64 4.48 7.81
N ALA A 39 -1.37 5.51 8.30
CA ALA A 39 -2.32 5.42 9.38
C ALA A 39 -3.77 5.63 8.90
N PHE A 40 -4.71 4.78 9.34
CA PHE A 40 -6.11 4.79 8.92
C PHE A 40 -6.78 6.15 9.10
N GLU A 41 -6.72 6.71 10.30
CA GLU A 41 -7.40 7.95 10.64
C GLU A 41 -6.81 9.16 9.89
N SER A 42 -5.49 9.19 9.73
CA SER A 42 -4.81 10.22 8.95
C SER A 42 -5.17 10.14 7.46
N LYS A 43 -5.24 8.93 6.91
CA LYS A 43 -5.63 8.72 5.51
C LYS A 43 -7.07 9.19 5.26
N GLN A 44 -8.00 8.88 6.16
CA GLN A 44 -9.38 9.36 6.08
C GLN A 44 -9.45 10.89 6.15
N THR A 45 -8.66 11.52 7.04
CA THR A 45 -8.59 12.99 7.16
C THR A 45 -8.03 13.62 5.89
N GLN A 46 -6.95 13.07 5.33
CA GLN A 46 -6.38 13.55 4.06
C GLN A 46 -7.39 13.45 2.91
N LEU A 47 -8.13 12.33 2.84
CA LEU A 47 -9.16 12.13 1.81
C LEU A 47 -10.30 13.12 1.96
N LEU A 48 -10.74 13.40 3.19
CA LEU A 48 -11.76 14.43 3.46
C LEU A 48 -11.29 15.81 3.03
N TYR A 49 -10.05 16.20 3.36
CA TYR A 49 -9.50 17.49 2.92
C TYR A 49 -9.37 17.58 1.41
N THR A 50 -9.02 16.47 0.74
CA THR A 50 -8.96 16.40 -0.72
C THR A 50 -10.36 16.55 -1.34
N LEU A 51 -11.38 15.91 -0.77
CA LEU A 51 -12.77 16.06 -1.21
C LEU A 51 -13.26 17.50 -1.08
N GLU A 52 -13.03 18.12 0.06
CA GLU A 52 -13.42 19.51 0.28
C GLU A 52 -12.65 20.46 -0.65
N ALA A 53 -11.35 20.20 -0.90
CA ALA A 53 -10.54 20.97 -1.84
C ALA A 53 -11.07 20.83 -3.28
N LEU A 54 -11.42 19.60 -3.69
CA LEU A 54 -12.04 19.33 -4.98
C LEU A 54 -13.36 20.11 -5.14
N GLN A 55 -14.26 20.01 -4.15
CA GLN A 55 -15.56 20.72 -4.17
C GLN A 55 -15.39 22.23 -4.25
N GLU A 56 -14.43 22.80 -3.52
CA GLU A 56 -14.10 24.22 -3.60
C GLU A 56 -13.58 24.58 -5.00
N THR A 57 -12.68 23.77 -5.57
CA THR A 57 -12.12 24.02 -6.90
C THR A 57 -13.20 23.92 -7.99
N LEU A 58 -14.08 22.93 -7.91
CA LEU A 58 -15.22 22.79 -8.82
C LEU A 58 -16.13 24.04 -8.77
N LYS A 59 -16.35 24.60 -7.60
CA LYS A 59 -17.22 25.76 -7.40
C LYS A 59 -16.59 27.06 -7.85
N MET A 60 -15.31 27.27 -7.52
CA MET A 60 -14.66 28.58 -7.67
C MET A 60 -13.84 28.70 -8.94
N GLU A 61 -13.18 27.63 -9.36
CA GLU A 61 -12.18 27.67 -10.44
C GLU A 61 -12.71 27.10 -11.77
N LEU A 62 -13.57 26.08 -11.71
CA LEU A 62 -14.09 25.45 -12.94
C LEU A 62 -14.77 26.45 -13.90
N PRO A 63 -15.57 27.43 -13.44
CA PRO A 63 -16.23 28.37 -14.34
C PRO A 63 -15.25 29.16 -15.22
N THR A 64 -14.05 29.45 -14.71
CA THR A 64 -13.03 30.26 -15.40
C THR A 64 -12.07 29.40 -16.24
N HIS A 65 -11.87 28.13 -15.88
CA HIS A 65 -10.86 27.26 -16.50
C HIS A 65 -11.44 26.25 -17.51
N LYS A 66 -12.76 26.00 -17.50
CA LYS A 66 -13.42 24.99 -18.33
C LYS A 66 -13.15 25.10 -19.83
N GLU A 67 -12.92 26.32 -20.35
CA GLU A 67 -12.63 26.53 -21.77
C GLU A 67 -11.28 25.99 -22.22
N PHE A 68 -10.35 25.82 -21.27
CA PHE A 68 -8.98 25.31 -21.51
C PHE A 68 -8.84 23.81 -21.22
N MET A 69 -9.89 23.22 -20.63
CA MET A 69 -9.90 21.80 -20.23
C MET A 69 -10.36 20.90 -21.36
N SER A 70 -9.89 19.64 -21.32
CA SER A 70 -10.36 18.62 -22.27
C SER A 70 -11.82 18.24 -22.01
N LYS A 71 -12.53 17.87 -23.08
CA LYS A 71 -13.93 17.44 -22.97
C LYS A 71 -14.05 16.17 -22.11
N GLY A 72 -13.12 15.23 -22.29
CA GLY A 72 -13.09 13.98 -21.52
C GLY A 72 -12.95 14.23 -20.03
N PHE A 73 -12.07 15.14 -19.63
CA PHE A 73 -11.89 15.47 -18.22
C PHE A 73 -13.07 16.23 -17.61
N LEU A 74 -13.72 17.12 -18.39
CA LEU A 74 -14.94 17.79 -17.96
C LEU A 74 -16.12 16.82 -17.76
N GLU A 75 -16.29 15.88 -18.68
CA GLU A 75 -17.30 14.82 -18.57
C GLU A 75 -17.02 13.94 -17.35
N TYR A 76 -15.76 13.58 -17.12
CA TYR A 76 -15.31 12.83 -15.95
C TYR A 76 -15.67 13.56 -14.64
N LEU A 77 -15.29 14.84 -14.49
CA LEU A 77 -15.60 15.64 -13.28
C LEU A 77 -17.11 15.81 -13.05
N SER A 78 -17.94 15.75 -14.12
CA SER A 78 -19.39 15.94 -14.02
C SER A 78 -20.16 14.67 -13.69
N ASN A 79 -19.63 13.51 -14.08
CA ASN A 79 -20.34 12.23 -14.02
C ASN A 79 -19.83 11.29 -12.93
N GLU A 80 -18.57 11.48 -12.48
CA GLU A 80 -17.95 10.59 -11.54
C GLU A 80 -18.28 10.97 -10.08
N ASP A 81 -18.29 9.98 -9.20
CA ASP A 81 -18.43 10.19 -7.76
C ASP A 81 -17.27 11.01 -7.19
N HIS A 82 -17.57 12.04 -6.43
CA HIS A 82 -16.55 12.95 -5.89
C HIS A 82 -15.59 12.28 -4.91
N TRP A 83 -15.99 11.20 -4.22
CA TRP A 83 -15.06 10.43 -3.37
C TRP A 83 -14.02 9.71 -4.22
N VAL A 84 -14.46 9.11 -5.31
CA VAL A 84 -13.56 8.40 -6.25
C VAL A 84 -12.61 9.40 -6.91
N ILE A 85 -13.11 10.56 -7.36
CA ILE A 85 -12.25 11.63 -7.88
C ILE A 85 -11.23 12.06 -6.80
N SER A 86 -11.65 12.15 -5.54
CA SER A 86 -10.77 12.58 -4.44
C SER A 86 -9.69 11.55 -4.13
N GLU A 87 -9.99 10.26 -4.18
CA GLU A 87 -8.97 9.19 -4.07
C GLU A 87 -7.94 9.28 -5.19
N MET A 88 -8.39 9.46 -6.43
CA MET A 88 -7.50 9.60 -7.57
C MET A 88 -6.71 10.92 -7.55
N LEU A 89 -7.32 12.01 -7.05
CA LEU A 89 -6.64 13.29 -6.85
C LEU A 89 -5.57 13.20 -5.73
N GLN A 90 -5.88 12.52 -4.62
CA GLN A 90 -4.91 12.28 -3.55
C GLN A 90 -3.70 11.47 -4.07
N HIS A 91 -3.98 10.47 -4.91
CA HIS A 91 -2.94 9.72 -5.60
C HIS A 91 -2.08 10.61 -6.53
N GLU A 92 -2.71 11.47 -7.32
CA GLU A 92 -2.01 12.43 -8.19
C GLU A 92 -1.15 13.41 -7.37
N ILE A 93 -1.66 13.91 -6.23
CA ILE A 93 -0.93 14.79 -5.32
C ILE A 93 0.31 14.09 -4.77
N SER A 94 0.17 12.90 -4.20
CA SER A 94 1.27 12.21 -3.54
C SER A 94 2.32 11.69 -4.53
N VAL A 95 1.90 11.17 -5.70
CA VAL A 95 2.82 10.56 -6.66
C VAL A 95 3.45 11.58 -7.60
N LYS A 96 2.66 12.52 -8.12
CA LYS A 96 3.12 13.46 -9.17
C LYS A 96 3.45 14.84 -8.62
N ILE A 97 2.50 15.49 -7.95
CA ILE A 97 2.67 16.90 -7.55
C ILE A 97 3.73 17.01 -6.45
N LYS A 98 3.57 16.29 -5.34
CA LYS A 98 4.55 16.28 -4.25
C LYS A 98 5.68 15.30 -4.53
N GLY A 99 5.35 14.06 -4.93
CA GLY A 99 6.28 12.95 -5.03
C GLY A 99 7.29 13.04 -6.20
N ARG A 100 7.06 13.91 -7.18
CA ARG A 100 7.93 14.02 -8.35
C ARG A 100 8.19 15.46 -8.79
N ALA A 101 7.16 16.31 -8.78
CA ALA A 101 7.31 17.71 -9.17
C ALA A 101 7.81 18.62 -8.04
N GLU A 102 7.92 18.13 -6.78
CA GLU A 102 8.32 18.93 -5.62
C GLU A 102 7.44 20.18 -5.45
N GLU A 103 6.13 20.06 -5.72
CA GLU A 103 5.15 21.14 -5.74
C GLU A 103 5.40 22.28 -6.77
N ASP A 104 6.29 22.03 -7.72
CA ASP A 104 6.57 22.97 -8.82
C ASP A 104 5.55 22.78 -9.95
N GLU A 105 4.73 23.79 -10.16
CA GLU A 105 3.67 23.82 -11.18
C GLU A 105 4.22 23.56 -12.59
N THR A 106 5.36 24.15 -12.94
CA THR A 106 5.96 24.04 -14.28
C THR A 106 6.59 22.66 -14.52
N LYS A 107 7.11 22.03 -13.46
CA LYS A 107 7.55 20.63 -13.51
C LYS A 107 6.36 19.70 -13.67
N TYR A 108 5.29 19.89 -12.87
CA TYR A 108 4.12 19.04 -12.90
C TYR A 108 3.46 19.00 -14.28
N TYR A 109 3.31 20.13 -14.96
CA TYR A 109 2.68 20.19 -16.28
C TYR A 109 3.43 19.39 -17.36
N LYS A 110 4.71 19.11 -17.16
CA LYS A 110 5.57 18.34 -18.10
C LYS A 110 5.58 16.85 -17.82
N LEU A 111 5.09 16.40 -16.65
CA LEU A 111 5.11 14.98 -16.28
C LEU A 111 4.12 14.19 -17.14
N PRO A 112 4.44 12.94 -17.52
CA PRO A 112 3.49 12.06 -18.20
C PRO A 112 2.30 11.76 -17.27
N ARG A 113 1.14 11.42 -17.87
CA ARG A 113 -0.03 10.97 -17.12
C ARG A 113 0.27 9.65 -16.39
N LEU A 114 -0.28 9.47 -15.18
CA LEU A 114 -0.30 8.16 -14.53
C LEU A 114 -1.19 7.19 -15.29
N ARG A 115 -0.74 5.95 -15.43
CA ARG A 115 -1.48 4.89 -16.13
C ARG A 115 -2.85 4.64 -15.51
N TYR A 116 -2.92 4.64 -14.17
CA TYR A 116 -4.13 4.45 -13.39
C TYR A 116 -4.33 5.64 -12.45
N GLY A 117 -4.40 6.85 -12.99
CA GLY A 117 -4.59 8.10 -12.26
C GLY A 117 -5.65 8.95 -12.90
N LEU A 118 -5.73 10.21 -12.48
CA LEU A 118 -6.67 11.18 -13.07
C LEU A 118 -6.56 11.22 -14.60
N PRO A 119 -7.70 11.28 -15.32
CA PRO A 119 -7.71 11.29 -16.78
C PRO A 119 -7.32 12.65 -17.38
N VAL A 120 -6.21 13.22 -16.91
CA VAL A 120 -5.68 14.50 -17.41
C VAL A 120 -5.08 14.32 -18.81
N GLU A 121 -5.57 15.04 -19.80
CA GLU A 121 -5.16 14.93 -21.20
C GLU A 121 -4.31 16.12 -21.66
N ASN A 122 -4.64 17.31 -21.20
CA ASN A 122 -3.98 18.54 -21.60
C ASN A 122 -3.48 19.39 -20.41
N GLU A 123 -2.88 20.52 -20.69
CA GLU A 123 -2.37 21.43 -19.66
C GLU A 123 -3.48 22.04 -18.81
N GLY A 124 -4.65 22.35 -19.40
CA GLY A 124 -5.78 22.90 -18.66
C GLY A 124 -6.31 21.94 -17.58
N ASP A 125 -6.34 20.63 -17.87
CA ASP A 125 -6.71 19.61 -16.90
C ASP A 125 -5.71 19.57 -15.72
N ARG A 126 -4.43 19.71 -16.03
CA ARG A 126 -3.36 19.73 -15.00
C ARG A 126 -3.40 21.00 -14.18
N VAL A 127 -3.70 22.14 -14.80
CA VAL A 127 -3.93 23.39 -14.07
C VAL A 127 -5.06 23.20 -13.05
N PHE A 128 -6.17 22.60 -13.46
CA PHE A 128 -7.29 22.31 -12.54
C PHE A 128 -6.86 21.39 -11.39
N ALA A 129 -6.16 20.28 -11.68
CA ALA A 129 -5.66 19.38 -10.65
C ALA A 129 -4.68 20.07 -9.70
N PHE A 130 -3.83 20.96 -10.20
CA PHE A 130 -2.90 21.74 -9.38
C PHE A 130 -3.60 22.79 -8.52
N LEU A 131 -4.67 23.42 -9.01
CA LEU A 131 -5.51 24.31 -8.21
C LEU A 131 -6.22 23.56 -7.07
N ALA A 132 -6.70 22.35 -7.34
CA ALA A 132 -7.26 21.48 -6.29
C ALA A 132 -6.20 21.11 -5.23
N PHE A 133 -4.98 20.80 -5.65
CA PHE A 133 -3.85 20.61 -4.73
C PHE A 133 -3.57 21.87 -3.88
N ARG A 134 -3.55 23.06 -4.47
CA ARG A 134 -3.35 24.31 -3.70
C ARG A 134 -4.44 24.53 -2.64
N ASN A 135 -5.67 24.17 -2.95
CA ASN A 135 -6.77 24.22 -2.00
C ASN A 135 -6.61 23.18 -0.88
N TYR A 136 -6.15 21.95 -1.20
CA TYR A 136 -5.79 20.91 -0.22
C TYR A 136 -4.67 21.39 0.71
N ARG A 137 -3.58 21.93 0.16
CA ARG A 137 -2.46 22.48 0.93
C ARG A 137 -2.89 23.58 1.88
N ARG A 138 -3.71 24.52 1.40
CA ARG A 138 -4.25 25.59 2.26
C ARG A 138 -5.07 25.04 3.44
N ARG A 139 -5.77 23.91 3.28
CA ARG A 139 -6.50 23.28 4.38
C ARG A 139 -5.56 22.68 5.41
N LEU A 140 -4.52 21.99 4.99
CA LEU A 140 -3.47 21.52 5.89
C LEU A 140 -2.88 22.68 6.70
N GLU A 141 -2.45 23.75 6.03
CA GLU A 141 -1.89 24.94 6.66
C GLU A 141 -2.86 25.60 7.68
N ASN A 142 -4.13 25.74 7.31
CA ASN A 142 -5.15 26.31 8.20
C ASN A 142 -5.44 25.42 9.43
N SER A 143 -5.26 24.11 9.30
CA SER A 143 -5.41 23.16 10.41
C SER A 143 -4.12 23.01 11.24
N GLY A 144 -3.03 23.66 10.85
CA GLY A 144 -1.71 23.47 11.46
C GLY A 144 -1.18 22.06 11.26
N GLN A 145 -1.55 21.42 10.17
CA GLN A 145 -1.19 20.04 9.88
C GLN A 145 -0.29 19.94 8.65
N PHE A 146 0.45 18.84 8.56
CA PHE A 146 1.31 18.50 7.44
C PHE A 146 1.27 16.98 7.21
N ASP A 147 1.50 16.55 5.97
CA ASP A 147 1.49 15.15 5.60
C ASP A 147 2.90 14.55 5.44
N THR A 148 2.96 13.26 5.15
CA THR A 148 4.22 12.53 4.95
C THR A 148 5.11 13.16 3.87
N ASP A 149 4.52 13.62 2.77
CA ASP A 149 5.29 14.20 1.67
C ASP A 149 5.88 15.57 2.05
N ASP A 150 5.22 16.36 2.92
CA ASP A 150 5.72 17.64 3.42
C ASP A 150 7.00 17.47 4.25
N ILE A 151 7.07 16.43 5.11
CA ILE A 151 8.27 16.11 5.88
C ILE A 151 9.42 15.73 4.94
N VAL A 152 9.14 14.89 3.95
CA VAL A 152 10.14 14.43 2.99
C VAL A 152 10.69 15.59 2.16
N LEU A 153 9.82 16.45 1.64
CA LEU A 153 10.23 17.64 0.87
C LEU A 153 11.05 18.61 1.72
N SER A 154 10.65 18.83 2.97
CA SER A 154 11.40 19.67 3.91
C SER A 154 12.78 19.09 4.21
N ALA A 155 12.88 17.77 4.44
CA ALA A 155 14.15 17.09 4.66
C ALA A 155 15.05 17.15 3.41
N LEU A 156 14.49 16.96 2.19
CA LEU A 156 15.22 17.13 0.94
C LEU A 156 15.74 18.55 0.80
N GLY A 157 14.94 19.57 1.15
CA GLY A 157 15.38 20.96 1.20
C GLY A 157 16.62 21.15 2.08
N GLN A 158 16.61 20.58 3.30
CA GLN A 158 17.74 20.60 4.22
C GLN A 158 18.96 19.85 3.67
N LEU A 159 18.75 18.66 3.10
CA LEU A 159 19.81 17.83 2.51
C LEU A 159 20.40 18.39 1.21
N ASN A 160 19.74 19.33 0.55
CA ASN A 160 20.26 20.03 -0.62
C ASN A 160 21.12 21.25 -0.27
N THR A 161 21.24 21.62 1.01
CA THR A 161 22.01 22.79 1.43
C THR A 161 23.54 22.61 1.27
N PRO A 162 24.29 23.70 1.04
CA PRO A 162 25.76 23.64 1.03
C PRO A 162 26.36 23.15 2.36
N ILE A 163 25.65 23.36 3.47
CA ILE A 163 26.07 22.90 4.80
C ILE A 163 26.07 21.39 4.85
N TRP A 164 24.98 20.74 4.42
CA TRP A 164 24.91 19.28 4.37
C TRP A 164 25.97 18.70 3.42
N ARG A 165 26.15 19.26 2.23
CA ARG A 165 27.15 18.79 1.28
C ARG A 165 28.57 18.72 1.88
N ARG A 166 28.92 19.68 2.76
CA ARG A 166 30.22 19.66 3.47
C ARG A 166 30.28 18.62 4.59
N ARG A 167 29.14 18.33 5.22
CA ARG A 167 29.04 17.38 6.35
C ARG A 167 28.86 15.94 5.86
N ARG A 168 28.31 15.75 4.66
CA ARG A 168 27.90 14.47 4.08
C ARG A 168 28.99 13.38 4.14
N SER A 169 30.23 13.70 3.77
CA SER A 169 31.35 12.74 3.78
C SER A 169 31.68 12.20 5.16
N ARG A 170 31.32 12.94 6.23
CA ARG A 170 31.56 12.56 7.63
C ARG A 170 30.34 11.96 8.29
N GLU A 171 29.16 12.54 8.03
CA GLU A 171 27.90 12.24 8.73
C GLU A 171 26.95 11.36 7.92
N GLY A 172 27.21 11.16 6.64
CA GLY A 172 26.44 10.25 5.79
C GLY A 172 26.71 8.78 6.10
N PHE A 173 25.93 7.90 5.51
CA PHE A 173 26.03 6.46 5.65
C PHE A 173 27.01 5.84 4.65
N ASP A 174 27.74 4.82 5.09
CA ASP A 174 28.64 4.03 4.24
C ASP A 174 27.85 3.06 3.35
N SER A 175 26.73 2.54 3.83
CA SER A 175 25.82 1.67 3.10
C SER A 175 24.39 1.82 3.62
N ILE A 176 23.41 1.71 2.74
CA ILE A 176 21.99 1.79 3.08
C ILE A 176 21.29 0.54 2.52
N PHE A 177 20.43 -0.06 3.33
CA PHE A 177 19.57 -1.17 2.95
C PHE A 177 18.13 -0.69 3.08
N ILE A 178 17.38 -0.76 1.97
CA ILE A 178 16.00 -0.32 1.90
C ILE A 178 15.13 -1.55 1.66
N ASP A 179 14.32 -1.89 2.64
CA ASP A 179 13.32 -2.94 2.51
C ASP A 179 12.01 -2.35 1.98
N GLU A 180 11.23 -3.18 1.26
CA GLU A 180 9.94 -2.80 0.70
C GLU A 180 10.00 -1.49 -0.14
N THR A 181 11.02 -1.36 -0.97
CA THR A 181 11.30 -0.13 -1.75
C THR A 181 10.10 0.35 -2.57
N HIS A 182 9.24 -0.57 -3.01
CA HIS A 182 8.00 -0.28 -3.74
C HIS A 182 6.96 0.53 -2.92
N LEU A 183 7.19 0.75 -1.63
CA LEU A 183 6.35 1.59 -0.78
C LEU A 183 6.74 3.07 -0.80
N PHE A 184 7.84 3.45 -1.44
CA PHE A 184 8.34 4.82 -1.48
C PHE A 184 8.06 5.47 -2.82
N ASN A 185 7.74 6.78 -2.82
CA ASN A 185 7.72 7.58 -4.04
C ASN A 185 9.12 8.08 -4.41
N LEU A 186 9.28 8.76 -5.57
CA LEU A 186 10.59 9.19 -6.05
C LEU A 186 11.31 10.18 -5.13
N ASN A 187 10.59 11.11 -4.51
CA ASN A 187 11.20 12.05 -3.59
C ASN A 187 11.69 11.37 -2.31
N GLU A 188 10.93 10.40 -1.81
CA GLU A 188 11.36 9.56 -0.69
C GLU A 188 12.62 8.78 -1.02
N LEU A 189 12.70 8.18 -2.20
CA LEU A 189 13.90 7.49 -2.68
C LEU A 189 15.09 8.45 -2.85
N SER A 190 14.82 9.68 -3.26
CA SER A 190 15.86 10.72 -3.39
C SER A 190 16.53 11.06 -2.07
N VAL A 191 15.83 10.93 -0.93
CA VAL A 191 16.44 11.11 0.40
C VAL A 191 17.61 10.16 0.58
N PHE A 192 17.44 8.87 0.25
CA PHE A 192 18.49 7.87 0.43
C PHE A 192 19.76 8.20 -0.37
N HIS A 193 19.61 8.72 -1.58
CA HIS A 193 20.76 9.16 -2.37
C HIS A 193 21.49 10.36 -1.76
N ARG A 194 20.78 11.22 -1.02
CA ARG A 194 21.37 12.42 -0.39
C ARG A 194 22.10 12.11 0.91
N ILE A 195 21.82 11.00 1.55
CA ILE A 195 22.38 10.65 2.86
C ILE A 195 23.53 9.63 2.81
N THR A 196 23.93 9.14 1.65
CA THR A 196 25.18 8.37 1.47
C THR A 196 26.41 9.28 1.62
N LYS A 197 27.55 8.77 2.08
CA LYS A 197 28.79 9.55 2.19
C LYS A 197 29.31 10.08 0.85
N SER A 198 29.12 9.32 -0.22
CA SER A 198 29.51 9.70 -1.59
C SER A 198 28.34 10.34 -2.34
N ASP A 199 28.65 11.26 -3.23
CA ASP A 199 27.69 11.86 -4.18
C ASP A 199 27.81 11.27 -5.60
N HIS A 200 28.77 10.36 -5.81
CA HIS A 200 29.00 9.69 -7.08
C HIS A 200 28.76 8.17 -7.04
N ILE A 201 28.88 7.56 -5.86
CA ILE A 201 28.67 6.13 -5.65
C ILE A 201 27.63 6.00 -4.56
N PHE A 202 26.51 5.35 -4.88
CA PHE A 202 25.41 5.12 -3.93
C PHE A 202 25.41 3.66 -3.50
N PRO A 203 26.04 3.32 -2.37
CA PRO A 203 26.06 1.96 -1.85
C PRO A 203 24.69 1.64 -1.19
N ILE A 204 23.66 1.53 -2.03
CA ILE A 204 22.28 1.29 -1.62
C ILE A 204 21.85 -0.08 -2.15
N VAL A 205 21.27 -0.88 -1.28
CA VAL A 205 20.64 -2.15 -1.62
C VAL A 205 19.13 -1.97 -1.51
N TYR A 206 18.42 -2.29 -2.57
CA TYR A 206 16.97 -2.19 -2.67
C TYR A 206 16.33 -3.58 -2.65
N SER A 207 15.33 -3.78 -1.82
CA SER A 207 14.43 -4.92 -1.87
C SER A 207 13.06 -4.42 -2.37
N ALA A 208 12.57 -4.96 -3.47
CA ALA A 208 11.30 -4.54 -4.06
C ALA A 208 10.48 -5.74 -4.54
N ASP A 209 9.18 -5.70 -4.28
CA ASP A 209 8.18 -6.56 -4.89
C ASP A 209 7.09 -5.68 -5.52
N VAL A 210 7.18 -5.48 -6.83
CA VAL A 210 6.26 -4.60 -7.57
C VAL A 210 4.82 -5.10 -7.48
N SER A 211 4.59 -6.41 -7.31
CA SER A 211 3.24 -6.97 -7.15
C SER A 211 2.58 -6.60 -5.81
N GLN A 212 3.35 -6.15 -4.82
CA GLN A 212 2.87 -5.63 -3.55
C GLN A 212 2.77 -4.11 -3.50
N SER A 213 3.13 -3.41 -4.57
CA SER A 213 2.99 -1.97 -4.67
C SER A 213 1.51 -1.59 -4.63
N LEU A 214 1.01 -1.14 -3.51
CA LEU A 214 -0.34 -0.61 -3.41
C LEU A 214 -0.45 0.63 -4.30
N GLY A 215 -1.50 0.71 -5.12
CA GLY A 215 -1.67 1.65 -6.24
C GLY A 215 -1.44 3.14 -5.98
N ASP A 216 -1.21 3.52 -4.73
CA ASP A 216 -0.95 4.88 -4.28
C ASP A 216 0.52 5.34 -4.38
N ARG A 217 1.43 4.52 -4.92
CA ARG A 217 2.87 4.84 -5.02
C ARG A 217 3.38 5.12 -6.43
N GLY A 218 2.59 4.83 -7.45
CA GLY A 218 2.88 5.13 -8.85
C GLY A 218 4.11 4.42 -9.42
N TRP A 219 4.43 3.21 -8.94
CA TRP A 219 5.51 2.42 -9.47
C TRP A 219 5.15 1.86 -10.85
N ASP A 220 5.92 2.26 -11.84
CA ASP A 220 6.00 1.73 -13.18
C ASP A 220 7.46 1.49 -13.56
N ASP A 221 7.73 0.98 -14.75
CA ASP A 221 9.08 0.70 -15.20
C ASP A 221 9.95 1.95 -15.25
N GLU A 222 9.38 3.10 -15.66
CA GLU A 222 10.09 4.39 -15.69
C GLU A 222 10.46 4.85 -14.27
N THR A 223 9.54 4.69 -13.31
CA THR A 223 9.79 5.03 -11.90
C THR A 223 10.89 4.16 -11.32
N PHE A 224 10.93 2.88 -11.68
CA PHE A 224 11.98 1.97 -11.24
C PHE A 224 13.34 2.39 -11.77
N ASP A 225 13.47 2.63 -13.07
CA ASP A 225 14.72 3.06 -13.72
C ASP A 225 15.19 4.42 -13.18
N GLU A 226 14.28 5.36 -12.96
CA GLU A 226 14.56 6.66 -12.40
C GLU A 226 15.02 6.58 -10.93
N ALA A 227 14.36 5.74 -10.14
CA ALA A 227 14.73 5.47 -8.75
C ALA A 227 16.10 4.83 -8.60
N MET A 228 16.51 4.00 -9.56
CA MET A 228 17.83 3.36 -9.61
C MET A 228 18.94 4.30 -10.14
N GLY A 229 18.65 5.56 -10.41
CA GLY A 229 19.64 6.58 -10.76
C GLY A 229 19.83 6.82 -12.26
N GLY A 230 18.90 6.38 -13.08
CA GLY A 230 18.94 6.57 -14.53
C GLY A 230 19.97 5.69 -15.25
N SER A 231 19.96 5.76 -16.59
CA SER A 231 20.68 4.83 -17.46
C SER A 231 22.22 4.80 -17.34
N GLU A 232 22.85 5.83 -16.79
CA GLU A 232 24.32 5.85 -16.63
C GLU A 232 24.82 5.12 -15.36
N GLN A 233 23.99 5.02 -14.33
CA GLN A 233 24.34 4.35 -13.06
C GLN A 233 23.88 2.88 -13.00
N THR A 234 22.90 2.50 -13.79
CA THR A 234 22.41 1.12 -13.92
C THR A 234 23.45 0.15 -14.51
N LEU A 235 24.52 0.64 -15.13
CA LEU A 235 25.61 -0.20 -15.66
C LEU A 235 26.32 -1.04 -14.59
N ASN A 236 26.19 -0.71 -13.32
CA ASN A 236 26.77 -1.47 -12.20
C ASN A 236 25.73 -2.14 -11.27
N SER A 237 24.45 -1.97 -11.52
CA SER A 237 23.40 -2.67 -10.75
C SER A 237 23.22 -4.09 -11.28
N GLN A 238 23.37 -5.08 -10.42
CA GLN A 238 23.04 -6.47 -10.75
C GLN A 238 21.74 -6.83 -10.03
N PRO A 239 20.59 -6.79 -10.72
CA PRO A 239 19.34 -7.24 -10.13
C PRO A 239 19.41 -8.76 -9.89
N THR A 240 19.16 -9.14 -8.65
CA THR A 240 19.02 -10.55 -8.28
C THR A 240 17.55 -10.85 -8.03
N VAL A 241 16.97 -11.68 -8.85
CA VAL A 241 15.58 -12.12 -8.67
C VAL A 241 15.57 -13.36 -7.78
N PHE A 242 14.89 -13.26 -6.64
CA PHE A 242 14.62 -14.43 -5.80
C PHE A 242 13.58 -15.32 -6.47
N LYS A 243 13.94 -16.58 -6.69
CA LYS A 243 13.11 -17.57 -7.42
C LYS A 243 12.34 -18.52 -6.51
N SER A 244 12.40 -18.33 -5.19
CA SER A 244 11.76 -19.22 -4.23
C SER A 244 10.96 -18.43 -3.21
N ILE A 245 9.73 -18.86 -2.98
CA ILE A 245 8.85 -18.32 -1.95
C ILE A 245 8.95 -19.25 -0.74
N PHE A 246 9.42 -18.71 0.39
CA PHE A 246 9.63 -19.47 1.62
C PHE A 246 8.51 -19.27 2.65
N ARG A 247 7.60 -18.34 2.39
CA ARG A 247 6.58 -17.90 3.36
C ARG A 247 5.29 -18.72 3.25
N CYS A 248 4.74 -18.82 2.06
CA CYS A 248 3.39 -19.34 1.81
C CYS A 248 3.41 -20.79 1.34
N SER A 249 2.33 -21.53 1.62
CA SER A 249 2.14 -22.85 1.02
C SER A 249 1.91 -22.73 -0.50
N PRO A 250 2.19 -23.81 -1.28
CA PRO A 250 1.97 -23.79 -2.72
C PRO A 250 0.55 -23.40 -3.13
N GLU A 251 -0.47 -23.88 -2.40
CA GLU A 251 -1.88 -23.58 -2.69
C GLU A 251 -2.19 -22.08 -2.54
N ILE A 252 -1.54 -21.40 -1.58
CA ILE A 252 -1.67 -19.97 -1.38
C ILE A 252 -0.95 -19.20 -2.48
N VAL A 253 0.23 -19.67 -2.90
CA VAL A 253 0.98 -19.08 -4.02
C VAL A 253 0.16 -19.17 -5.30
N ASP A 254 -0.43 -20.34 -5.60
CA ASP A 254 -1.27 -20.55 -6.79
C ASP A 254 -2.50 -19.63 -6.78
N LEU A 255 -3.14 -19.46 -5.61
CA LEU A 255 -4.25 -18.52 -5.46
C LEU A 255 -3.81 -17.07 -5.71
N ALA A 256 -2.73 -16.64 -5.06
CA ALA A 256 -2.20 -15.28 -5.20
C ALA A 256 -1.82 -14.99 -6.66
N PHE A 257 -1.17 -15.95 -7.32
CA PHE A 257 -0.86 -15.87 -8.75
C PHE A 257 -2.10 -15.76 -9.63
N SER A 258 -3.12 -16.58 -9.37
CA SER A 258 -4.38 -16.54 -10.12
C SER A 258 -5.05 -15.19 -10.01
N VAL A 259 -5.02 -14.56 -8.83
CA VAL A 259 -5.56 -13.20 -8.63
C VAL A 259 -4.78 -12.18 -9.44
N THR A 260 -3.45 -12.21 -9.39
CA THR A 260 -2.61 -11.25 -10.13
C THR A 260 -2.75 -11.46 -11.64
N SER A 261 -2.78 -12.70 -12.11
CA SER A 261 -2.92 -13.03 -13.54
C SER A 261 -4.29 -12.65 -14.11
N SER A 262 -5.34 -12.65 -13.31
CA SER A 262 -6.67 -12.17 -13.73
C SER A 262 -6.65 -10.68 -14.07
N GLY A 263 -5.72 -9.91 -13.50
CA GLY A 263 -5.44 -8.51 -13.80
C GLY A 263 -4.25 -8.30 -14.74
N ALA A 264 -3.78 -9.30 -15.49
CA ALA A 264 -2.55 -9.23 -16.30
C ALA A 264 -2.49 -8.05 -17.29
N THR A 265 -3.63 -7.56 -17.78
CA THR A 265 -3.70 -6.35 -18.60
C THR A 265 -3.41 -5.07 -17.82
N LEU A 266 -3.50 -5.12 -16.50
CA LEU A 266 -3.27 -4.00 -15.59
C LEU A 266 -1.79 -3.93 -15.15
N PHE A 267 -1.03 -5.04 -15.25
CA PHE A 267 0.36 -5.11 -14.81
C PHE A 267 1.32 -5.18 -16.01
N THR A 268 2.39 -4.38 -15.97
CA THR A 268 3.38 -4.31 -17.06
C THR A 268 4.46 -5.36 -16.96
N ASN A 269 4.90 -5.69 -15.76
CA ASN A 269 5.99 -6.65 -15.49
C ASN A 269 5.49 -7.84 -14.70
N PHE A 270 4.74 -8.69 -15.38
CA PHE A 270 4.24 -9.92 -14.78
C PHE A 270 5.35 -10.98 -14.76
N GLN A 271 5.92 -11.24 -13.59
CA GLN A 271 6.82 -12.37 -13.39
C GLN A 271 6.01 -13.57 -12.93
N ASP A 272 6.26 -14.74 -13.54
CA ASP A 272 5.61 -16.00 -13.17
C ASP A 272 6.14 -16.51 -11.81
N PRO A 273 5.37 -16.39 -10.71
CA PRO A 273 5.80 -16.89 -9.42
C PRO A 273 5.66 -18.43 -9.31
N VAL A 274 4.97 -19.09 -10.25
CA VAL A 274 4.82 -20.56 -10.26
C VAL A 274 6.18 -21.24 -10.47
N ALA A 275 7.08 -20.62 -11.23
CA ALA A 275 8.46 -21.08 -11.35
C ALA A 275 9.23 -21.04 -10.01
N ALA A 276 8.71 -20.35 -9.02
CA ALA A 276 9.32 -20.10 -7.71
C ALA A 276 8.73 -20.97 -6.57
N ALA A 277 7.67 -21.73 -6.82
CA ALA A 277 6.91 -22.46 -5.79
C ALA A 277 7.57 -23.80 -5.40
N ASN A 278 8.85 -23.78 -5.04
CA ASN A 278 9.43 -24.90 -4.30
C ASN A 278 9.13 -24.70 -2.81
N SER A 279 8.15 -25.46 -2.28
CA SER A 279 7.88 -25.49 -0.84
C SER A 279 9.10 -26.02 -0.11
N THR A 280 9.60 -25.24 0.85
CA THR A 280 10.64 -25.66 1.79
C THR A 280 10.04 -26.09 3.12
N PHE A 281 8.73 -26.34 3.15
CA PHE A 281 8.03 -26.71 4.38
C PHE A 281 8.45 -28.09 4.86
N THR A 282 8.57 -28.21 6.18
CA THR A 282 8.73 -29.50 6.85
C THR A 282 7.43 -30.29 6.77
N TYR A 283 7.49 -31.60 6.95
CA TYR A 283 6.30 -32.47 6.98
C TYR A 283 5.24 -32.01 8.01
N GLU A 284 5.67 -31.46 9.15
CA GLU A 284 4.76 -30.92 10.15
C GLU A 284 4.08 -29.63 9.69
N GLU A 285 4.77 -28.80 8.92
CA GLU A 285 4.22 -27.59 8.34
C GLU A 285 3.25 -27.89 7.20
N GLU A 286 3.58 -28.86 6.34
CA GLU A 286 2.69 -29.33 5.27
C GLU A 286 1.34 -29.80 5.81
N ARG A 287 1.31 -30.48 6.95
CA ARG A 287 0.06 -30.90 7.60
C ARG A 287 -0.83 -29.74 8.05
N LYS A 288 -0.31 -28.55 8.22
CA LYS A 288 -1.07 -27.34 8.55
C LYS A 288 -1.67 -26.67 7.32
N CYS A 289 -1.14 -26.96 6.14
CA CYS A 289 -1.61 -26.39 4.88
C CYS A 289 -2.98 -26.97 4.51
N ALA A 290 -3.79 -26.16 3.85
CA ALA A 290 -5.04 -26.60 3.25
C ALA A 290 -5.37 -25.72 2.04
N LEU A 291 -6.15 -26.27 1.13
CA LEU A 291 -6.69 -25.54 -0.01
C LEU A 291 -7.47 -24.33 0.50
N PRO A 292 -7.26 -23.15 -0.08
CA PRO A 292 -8.07 -21.96 0.23
C PRO A 292 -9.56 -22.24 0.08
N THR A 293 -10.37 -21.67 0.97
CA THR A 293 -11.82 -21.88 0.97
C THR A 293 -12.59 -20.59 0.78
N TYR A 294 -13.73 -20.65 0.08
CA TYR A 294 -14.70 -19.55 0.02
C TYR A 294 -16.01 -19.98 0.68
N ARG A 295 -16.50 -19.19 1.63
CA ARG A 295 -17.73 -19.46 2.38
C ARG A 295 -18.76 -18.38 2.13
N PHE A 296 -19.94 -18.82 1.77
CA PHE A 296 -21.11 -17.96 1.56
C PHE A 296 -21.80 -17.67 2.89
N CYS A 297 -22.05 -16.38 3.15
CA CYS A 297 -22.77 -15.92 4.34
C CYS A 297 -24.06 -15.22 3.95
N PRO A 298 -25.18 -15.48 4.64
CA PRO A 298 -26.47 -14.87 4.30
C PRO A 298 -26.51 -13.36 4.56
N THR A 299 -25.87 -12.88 5.62
CA THR A 299 -25.83 -11.46 6.03
C THR A 299 -24.43 -11.06 6.48
N ASP A 300 -24.16 -9.75 6.52
CA ASP A 300 -22.90 -9.21 7.03
C ASP A 300 -22.66 -9.60 8.50
N GLU A 301 -23.68 -9.56 9.36
CA GLU A 301 -23.55 -9.97 10.76
C GLU A 301 -23.14 -11.45 10.90
N LEU A 302 -23.76 -12.34 10.11
CA LEU A 302 -23.39 -13.76 10.11
C LEU A 302 -21.99 -13.98 9.51
N MET A 303 -21.58 -13.17 8.56
CA MET A 303 -20.21 -13.18 8.01
C MET A 303 -19.20 -12.80 9.10
N TYR A 304 -19.43 -11.74 9.86
CA TYR A 304 -18.57 -11.33 10.97
C TYR A 304 -18.51 -12.41 12.07
N ARG A 305 -19.65 -12.97 12.46
CA ARG A 305 -19.73 -14.09 13.42
C ARG A 305 -18.94 -15.31 12.93
N LYS A 306 -19.08 -15.66 11.64
CA LYS A 306 -18.37 -16.78 11.01
C LYS A 306 -16.86 -16.54 10.99
N ALA A 307 -16.41 -15.31 10.74
CA ALA A 307 -14.98 -14.96 10.76
C ALA A 307 -14.34 -15.32 12.12
N PHE A 308 -14.95 -14.93 13.22
CA PHE A 308 -14.43 -15.27 14.56
C PHE A 308 -14.55 -16.75 14.89
N SER A 309 -15.64 -17.42 14.49
CA SER A 309 -15.79 -18.87 14.70
C SER A 309 -14.68 -19.63 13.98
N ARG A 310 -14.45 -19.27 12.70
CA ARG A 310 -13.39 -19.90 11.92
C ARG A 310 -11.98 -19.57 12.45
N ALA A 311 -11.77 -18.38 12.96
CA ALA A 311 -10.51 -18.03 13.61
C ALA A 311 -10.23 -18.90 14.84
N ASP A 312 -11.23 -19.15 15.70
CA ASP A 312 -11.10 -20.05 16.85
C ASP A 312 -10.86 -21.51 16.40
N GLU A 313 -11.58 -21.98 15.38
CA GLU A 313 -11.43 -23.33 14.81
C GLU A 313 -10.02 -23.53 14.22
N ILE A 314 -9.55 -22.62 13.37
CA ILE A 314 -8.22 -22.68 12.76
C ILE A 314 -7.12 -22.65 13.82
N THR A 315 -7.24 -21.78 14.83
CA THR A 315 -6.31 -21.72 15.96
C THR A 315 -6.15 -23.10 16.63
N SER A 316 -7.27 -23.82 16.80
CA SER A 316 -7.28 -25.16 17.38
C SER A 316 -6.76 -26.22 16.42
N GLU A 317 -7.15 -26.16 15.14
CA GLU A 317 -6.76 -27.15 14.10
C GLU A 317 -5.25 -27.17 13.82
N ILE A 318 -4.61 -25.99 13.75
CA ILE A 318 -3.20 -25.88 13.42
C ILE A 318 -2.30 -25.67 14.65
N GLY A 319 -2.89 -25.50 15.83
CA GLY A 319 -2.14 -25.38 17.09
C GLY A 319 -1.32 -24.10 17.16
N CYS A 320 -1.88 -22.96 16.73
CA CYS A 320 -1.22 -21.64 16.78
C CYS A 320 -1.89 -20.71 17.82
N SER A 321 -1.28 -19.55 18.07
CA SER A 321 -1.89 -18.53 18.93
C SER A 321 -3.00 -17.77 18.19
N LYS A 322 -3.92 -17.12 18.91
CA LYS A 322 -4.96 -16.28 18.31
C LYS A 322 -4.36 -15.14 17.47
N ALA A 323 -3.25 -14.57 17.91
CA ALA A 323 -2.55 -13.51 17.21
C ALA A 323 -1.87 -13.98 15.89
N ASP A 324 -1.72 -15.30 15.72
CA ASP A 324 -1.19 -15.87 14.47
C ASP A 324 -2.32 -16.08 13.42
N VAL A 325 -3.56 -15.68 13.73
CA VAL A 325 -4.70 -15.67 12.80
C VAL A 325 -5.19 -14.25 12.63
N ALA A 326 -5.06 -13.67 11.43
CA ALA A 326 -5.54 -12.33 11.13
C ALA A 326 -6.91 -12.37 10.43
N ILE A 327 -7.81 -11.49 10.84
CA ILE A 327 -9.09 -11.24 10.17
C ILE A 327 -8.94 -9.93 9.40
N ILE A 328 -8.96 -10.00 8.06
CA ILE A 328 -8.67 -8.88 7.17
C ILE A 328 -9.97 -8.47 6.49
N ALA A 329 -10.43 -7.26 6.79
CA ALA A 329 -11.67 -6.69 6.27
C ALA A 329 -11.43 -5.90 4.98
N PHE A 330 -12.22 -6.17 3.95
CA PHE A 330 -12.18 -5.46 2.68
C PHE A 330 -13.26 -4.37 2.63
N GLY A 331 -12.80 -3.13 2.50
CA GLY A 331 -13.62 -1.91 2.55
C GLY A 331 -13.75 -1.32 3.94
N ASP A 332 -13.68 0.01 4.01
CA ASP A 332 -13.65 0.76 5.29
C ASP A 332 -14.92 0.54 6.13
N LEU A 333 -16.07 0.42 5.47
CA LEU A 333 -17.32 0.12 6.15
C LEU A 333 -17.27 -1.27 6.80
N VAL A 334 -16.80 -2.30 6.07
CA VAL A 334 -16.68 -3.67 6.61
C VAL A 334 -15.68 -3.69 7.75
N PHE A 335 -14.58 -2.96 7.65
CA PHE A 335 -13.56 -2.86 8.69
C PHE A 335 -14.13 -2.25 9.97
N THR A 336 -14.83 -1.12 9.86
CA THR A 336 -15.42 -0.42 11.00
C THR A 336 -16.54 -1.25 11.67
N GLU A 337 -17.40 -1.87 10.86
CA GLU A 337 -18.50 -2.71 11.35
C GLU A 337 -18.00 -4.00 12.00
N LEU A 338 -16.95 -4.62 11.45
CA LEU A 338 -16.32 -5.80 12.04
C LEU A 338 -15.70 -5.48 13.41
N GLU A 339 -15.04 -4.33 13.54
CA GLU A 339 -14.51 -3.84 14.82
C GLU A 339 -15.62 -3.60 15.83
N ARG A 340 -16.72 -2.94 15.41
CA ARG A 340 -17.89 -2.71 16.24
C ARG A 340 -18.52 -4.03 16.71
N PHE A 341 -18.76 -4.96 15.78
CA PHE A 341 -19.32 -6.26 16.07
C PHE A 341 -18.46 -7.06 17.06
N ALA A 342 -17.13 -7.04 16.90
CA ALA A 342 -16.22 -7.72 17.82
C ALA A 342 -16.32 -7.19 19.26
N LYS A 343 -16.50 -5.87 19.43
CA LYS A 343 -16.74 -5.23 20.72
C LYS A 343 -18.09 -5.68 21.32
N GLU A 344 -19.15 -5.70 20.51
CA GLU A 344 -20.49 -6.10 20.93
C GLU A 344 -20.55 -7.56 21.46
N ILE A 345 -19.82 -8.47 20.82
CA ILE A 345 -19.76 -9.88 21.25
C ILE A 345 -18.64 -10.19 22.24
N ASN A 346 -17.95 -9.16 22.76
CA ASN A 346 -16.82 -9.26 23.71
C ASN A 346 -15.70 -10.23 23.25
N LYS A 347 -15.39 -10.26 21.97
CA LYS A 347 -14.22 -11.03 21.50
C LYS A 347 -12.92 -10.32 21.87
N PRO A 348 -11.88 -11.07 22.30
CA PRO A 348 -10.57 -10.48 22.55
C PRO A 348 -9.85 -10.24 21.22
N PHE A 349 -9.61 -8.98 20.87
CA PHE A 349 -8.91 -8.59 19.65
C PHE A 349 -8.03 -7.34 19.83
N GLU A 350 -7.09 -7.14 18.93
CA GLU A 350 -6.35 -5.91 18.67
C GLU A 350 -6.59 -5.50 17.22
N VAL A 351 -6.53 -4.21 16.95
CA VAL A 351 -6.77 -3.66 15.60
C VAL A 351 -5.48 -3.01 15.09
N ILE A 352 -5.03 -3.42 13.92
CA ILE A 352 -3.92 -2.77 13.24
C ILE A 352 -4.51 -1.71 12.30
N LYS A 353 -4.25 -0.45 12.62
CA LYS A 353 -4.65 0.75 11.87
C LYS A 353 -3.46 1.54 11.32
N HIS A 354 -2.25 1.03 11.53
CA HIS A 354 -1.01 1.63 11.05
C HIS A 354 -0.11 0.53 10.48
N ARG A 355 0.49 0.79 9.32
CA ARG A 355 1.39 -0.17 8.68
C ARG A 355 2.67 -0.36 9.51
N GLY A 356 3.08 -1.63 9.66
CA GLY A 356 4.30 -1.96 10.39
C GLY A 356 4.18 -1.88 11.92
N ASP A 357 2.97 -1.87 12.47
CA ASP A 357 2.75 -1.87 13.91
C ASP A 357 2.99 -3.25 14.53
N TYR A 358 4.28 -3.59 14.67
CA TYR A 358 4.71 -4.84 15.29
C TYR A 358 4.42 -4.89 16.79
N GLU A 359 4.25 -3.75 17.46
CA GLU A 359 3.95 -3.68 18.89
C GLU A 359 2.54 -4.19 19.19
N ILE A 360 1.57 -3.84 18.34
CA ILE A 360 0.20 -4.37 18.45
C ILE A 360 0.22 -5.90 18.28
N VAL A 361 0.97 -6.43 17.30
CA VAL A 361 1.08 -7.88 17.10
C VAL A 361 1.68 -8.56 18.33
N ALA A 362 2.76 -8.01 18.88
CA ALA A 362 3.40 -8.53 20.08
C ALA A 362 2.45 -8.48 21.30
N ARG A 363 1.70 -7.39 21.46
CA ARG A 363 0.70 -7.22 22.50
C ARG A 363 -0.44 -8.23 22.34
N ALA A 364 -0.96 -8.42 21.13
CA ALA A 364 -2.00 -9.41 20.83
C ALA A 364 -1.53 -10.83 21.18
N LYS A 365 -0.28 -11.16 20.84
CA LYS A 365 0.32 -12.48 21.14
C LYS A 365 0.41 -12.71 22.64
N ASN A 366 0.91 -11.72 23.39
CA ASN A 366 1.05 -11.81 24.85
C ASN A 366 -0.30 -11.89 25.60
N SER A 367 -1.36 -11.27 25.02
CA SER A 367 -2.70 -11.22 25.64
C SER A 367 -3.68 -12.23 25.06
N GLY A 368 -3.27 -13.10 24.13
CA GLY A 368 -4.12 -14.11 23.51
C GLY A 368 -5.29 -13.52 22.73
N ARG A 369 -5.07 -12.45 21.97
CA ARG A 369 -6.07 -11.72 21.21
C ARG A 369 -5.94 -11.98 19.71
N PHE A 370 -7.04 -11.92 18.98
CA PHE A 370 -7.05 -11.93 17.52
C PHE A 370 -6.56 -10.60 16.95
N ILE A 371 -6.09 -10.63 15.71
CA ILE A 371 -5.74 -9.43 14.94
C ILE A 371 -6.86 -9.13 13.95
N ILE A 372 -7.33 -7.88 13.94
CA ILE A 372 -8.20 -7.34 12.88
C ILE A 372 -7.40 -6.25 12.14
N SER A 373 -7.47 -6.25 10.81
CA SER A 373 -6.83 -5.24 9.98
C SER A 373 -7.57 -5.06 8.65
N SER A 374 -7.14 -4.06 7.87
CA SER A 374 -7.45 -3.97 6.46
C SER A 374 -6.21 -4.33 5.60
N PRO A 375 -6.38 -4.61 4.31
CA PRO A 375 -5.25 -4.90 3.42
C PRO A 375 -4.18 -3.80 3.39
N ASP A 376 -4.58 -2.55 3.60
CA ASP A 376 -3.69 -1.39 3.52
C ASP A 376 -2.65 -1.36 4.66
N TYR A 377 -2.97 -1.97 5.83
CA TYR A 377 -2.12 -1.89 7.04
C TYR A 377 -1.45 -3.21 7.41
N ILE A 378 -1.78 -4.33 6.71
CA ILE A 378 -1.26 -5.66 7.00
C ILE A 378 0.10 -5.94 6.33
N GLY A 379 0.57 -5.05 5.46
CA GLY A 379 1.83 -5.20 4.74
C GLY A 379 3.03 -5.39 5.67
N GLY A 380 3.98 -6.25 5.27
CA GLY A 380 5.16 -6.59 6.07
C GLY A 380 4.92 -7.60 7.21
N LEU A 381 3.66 -7.87 7.61
CA LEU A 381 3.32 -8.83 8.66
C LEU A 381 3.10 -10.23 8.08
N GLU A 382 3.18 -11.25 8.96
CA GLU A 382 2.99 -12.66 8.60
C GLU A 382 2.14 -13.37 9.65
N PHE A 383 1.24 -14.24 9.18
CA PHE A 383 0.30 -14.98 10.02
C PHE A 383 0.27 -16.47 9.60
N SER A 384 -0.03 -17.34 10.55
CA SER A 384 -0.26 -18.75 10.24
C SER A 384 -1.48 -18.94 9.33
N ALA A 385 -2.51 -18.11 9.52
CA ALA A 385 -3.70 -18.11 8.68
C ALA A 385 -4.28 -16.70 8.54
N VAL A 386 -4.97 -16.45 7.42
CA VAL A 386 -5.77 -15.23 7.22
C VAL A 386 -7.21 -15.57 6.88
N ILE A 387 -8.13 -14.77 7.39
CA ILE A 387 -9.56 -14.82 7.07
C ILE A 387 -9.91 -13.48 6.41
N LEU A 388 -10.23 -13.54 5.11
CA LEU A 388 -10.58 -12.38 4.31
C LEU A 388 -12.10 -12.18 4.38
N VAL A 389 -12.54 -11.01 4.85
CA VAL A 389 -13.95 -10.71 5.10
C VAL A 389 -14.43 -9.65 4.11
N GLY A 390 -15.54 -9.95 3.42
CA GLY A 390 -16.15 -9.03 2.47
C GLY A 390 -15.54 -9.07 1.06
N VAL A 391 -14.95 -10.20 0.65
CA VAL A 391 -14.43 -10.38 -0.71
C VAL A 391 -15.53 -10.91 -1.62
N ASP A 392 -16.54 -10.10 -1.83
CA ASP A 392 -17.68 -10.41 -2.70
C ASP A 392 -17.82 -9.42 -3.86
N LYS A 393 -18.67 -9.79 -4.82
CA LYS A 393 -18.90 -9.01 -6.03
C LYS A 393 -19.39 -7.60 -5.70
N ASP A 394 -18.96 -6.62 -6.47
CA ASP A 394 -19.26 -5.18 -6.34
C ASP A 394 -18.76 -4.54 -5.03
N ARG A 395 -18.07 -5.30 -4.16
CA ARG A 395 -17.32 -4.81 -3.01
C ARG A 395 -15.83 -4.87 -3.29
N VAL A 396 -15.36 -5.91 -4.00
CA VAL A 396 -13.96 -6.07 -4.41
C VAL A 396 -13.90 -6.48 -5.88
N PRO A 397 -13.53 -5.61 -6.82
CA PRO A 397 -13.39 -4.15 -6.67
C PRO A 397 -14.73 -3.46 -6.36
N PRO A 398 -14.70 -2.32 -5.67
CA PRO A 398 -15.91 -1.52 -5.48
C PRO A 398 -16.47 -1.11 -6.86
N ARG A 399 -17.76 -1.30 -7.04
CA ARG A 399 -18.48 -0.88 -8.25
C ARG A 399 -19.69 -0.04 -7.86
N PRO A 400 -19.50 1.24 -7.53
CA PRO A 400 -20.61 2.17 -7.47
C PRO A 400 -21.32 2.19 -8.83
N SER A 401 -22.63 2.38 -8.83
CA SER A 401 -23.40 2.53 -10.08
C SER A 401 -22.87 3.76 -10.85
N ASP A 402 -22.63 3.58 -12.15
CA ASP A 402 -22.32 4.66 -13.10
C ASP A 402 -20.86 5.19 -13.14
N LEU A 403 -19.86 4.39 -12.75
CA LEU A 403 -18.45 4.76 -12.86
C LEU A 403 -17.95 4.84 -14.31
N VAL A 404 -17.09 5.81 -14.58
CA VAL A 404 -16.29 5.93 -15.80
C VAL A 404 -15.19 4.86 -15.86
N SER A 405 -14.74 4.47 -17.04
CA SER A 405 -13.77 3.39 -17.27
C SER A 405 -12.44 3.60 -16.55
N GLU A 406 -11.99 4.84 -16.42
CA GLU A 406 -10.74 5.22 -15.75
C GLU A 406 -10.78 4.93 -14.25
N SER A 407 -11.86 5.29 -13.59
CA SER A 407 -12.07 5.00 -12.16
C SER A 407 -12.19 3.50 -11.91
N LEU A 408 -12.87 2.77 -12.79
CA LEU A 408 -12.95 1.30 -12.70
C LEU A 408 -11.59 0.65 -12.82
N ASN A 409 -10.72 1.13 -13.72
CA ASN A 409 -9.36 0.62 -13.87
C ASN A 409 -8.50 0.89 -12.63
N PHE A 410 -8.58 2.10 -12.06
CA PHE A 410 -7.89 2.45 -10.82
C PHE A 410 -8.33 1.58 -9.65
N LEU A 411 -9.65 1.48 -9.41
CA LEU A 411 -10.21 0.68 -8.31
C LEU A 411 -9.92 -0.82 -8.51
N SER A 412 -9.96 -1.31 -9.74
CA SER A 412 -9.63 -2.70 -10.06
C SER A 412 -8.16 -2.98 -9.78
N TYR A 413 -7.25 -2.12 -10.22
CA TYR A 413 -5.81 -2.25 -9.97
C TYR A 413 -5.51 -2.27 -8.47
N ALA A 414 -6.02 -1.29 -7.70
CA ALA A 414 -5.86 -1.24 -6.26
C ALA A 414 -6.43 -2.48 -5.55
N SER A 415 -7.57 -3.00 -6.01
CA SER A 415 -8.21 -4.19 -5.44
C SER A 415 -7.42 -5.47 -5.69
N HIS A 416 -6.83 -5.64 -6.88
CA HIS A 416 -5.94 -6.78 -7.16
C HIS A 416 -4.75 -6.79 -6.20
N GLN A 417 -4.10 -5.64 -6.03
CA GLN A 417 -2.95 -5.52 -5.14
C GLN A 417 -3.31 -5.78 -3.68
N ARG A 418 -4.40 -5.17 -3.18
CA ARG A 418 -4.91 -5.40 -1.83
C ARG A 418 -5.22 -6.87 -1.58
N LEU A 419 -5.86 -7.54 -2.54
CA LEU A 419 -6.19 -8.96 -2.41
C LEU A 419 -4.93 -9.83 -2.45
N TYR A 420 -3.99 -9.54 -3.34
CA TYR A 420 -2.70 -10.22 -3.39
C TYR A 420 -1.92 -10.07 -2.07
N VAL A 421 -1.79 -8.83 -1.58
CA VAL A 421 -1.11 -8.56 -0.31
C VAL A 421 -1.76 -9.34 0.83
N ALA A 422 -3.08 -9.30 0.95
CA ALA A 422 -3.80 -9.99 2.04
C ALA A 422 -3.63 -11.51 1.98
N ILE A 423 -3.73 -12.13 0.80
CA ILE A 423 -3.53 -13.56 0.60
C ILE A 423 -2.10 -13.98 0.98
N THR A 424 -1.10 -13.23 0.53
CA THR A 424 0.32 -13.54 0.78
C THR A 424 0.78 -13.28 2.21
N ARG A 425 -0.07 -12.76 3.09
CA ARG A 425 0.21 -12.68 4.54
C ARG A 425 0.03 -14.01 5.25
N ALA A 426 -0.69 -14.96 4.63
CA ALA A 426 -0.91 -16.29 5.19
C ALA A 426 0.27 -17.23 4.90
N ARG A 427 0.63 -18.03 5.90
CA ARG A 427 1.63 -19.08 5.75
C ARG A 427 1.00 -20.42 5.34
N PHE A 428 -0.08 -20.83 6.00
CA PHE A 428 -0.65 -22.16 5.87
C PHE A 428 -2.09 -22.18 5.37
N ARG A 429 -2.92 -21.18 5.73
CA ARG A 429 -4.36 -21.20 5.40
C ARG A 429 -4.90 -19.84 5.01
N VAL A 430 -5.79 -19.87 4.02
CA VAL A 430 -6.60 -18.73 3.58
C VAL A 430 -8.07 -19.14 3.57
N GLU A 431 -8.90 -18.42 4.31
CA GLU A 431 -10.36 -18.51 4.20
C GLU A 431 -10.94 -17.19 3.73
N ILE A 432 -11.89 -17.26 2.83
CA ILE A 432 -12.53 -16.09 2.22
C ILE A 432 -14.01 -16.14 2.56
N LEU A 433 -14.55 -15.04 3.06
CA LEU A 433 -15.95 -14.89 3.41
C LEU A 433 -16.59 -13.78 2.57
N GLY A 434 -17.75 -14.07 2.01
CA GLY A 434 -18.56 -13.11 1.27
C GLY A 434 -20.05 -13.37 1.36
N LEU A 435 -20.85 -12.39 0.94
CA LEU A 435 -22.30 -12.51 0.95
C LEU A 435 -22.80 -13.46 -0.14
N ALA A 436 -23.68 -14.38 0.22
CA ALA A 436 -24.31 -15.30 -0.73
C ALA A 436 -25.14 -14.56 -1.79
N THR A 437 -25.74 -13.44 -1.43
CA THR A 437 -26.55 -12.61 -2.35
C THR A 437 -25.74 -11.90 -3.42
N ARG A 438 -24.44 -11.65 -3.17
CA ARG A 438 -23.51 -11.02 -4.11
C ARG A 438 -22.69 -12.03 -4.89
N GLY A 439 -22.37 -13.17 -4.27
CA GLY A 439 -21.42 -14.13 -4.80
C GLY A 439 -19.95 -13.69 -4.67
N PRO A 440 -19.00 -14.52 -5.10
CA PRO A 440 -17.57 -14.21 -5.02
C PRO A 440 -17.19 -12.98 -5.87
N SER A 441 -16.15 -12.28 -5.43
CA SER A 441 -15.51 -11.25 -6.23
C SER A 441 -15.13 -11.77 -7.62
N ASP A 442 -15.30 -10.92 -8.65
CA ASP A 442 -14.89 -11.25 -10.02
C ASP A 442 -13.37 -11.55 -10.11
N LEU A 443 -12.56 -11.02 -9.18
CA LEU A 443 -11.12 -11.28 -9.09
C LEU A 443 -10.78 -12.74 -8.74
N LEU A 444 -11.73 -13.48 -8.18
CA LEU A 444 -11.59 -14.89 -7.81
C LEU A 444 -12.10 -15.85 -8.89
N ASN A 445 -12.72 -15.37 -9.96
CA ASN A 445 -13.35 -16.22 -10.97
C ASN A 445 -12.37 -17.24 -11.59
N SER A 446 -11.14 -16.79 -11.92
CA SER A 446 -10.11 -17.67 -12.47
C SER A 446 -9.67 -18.73 -11.45
N ALA A 447 -9.49 -18.35 -10.19
CA ALA A 447 -9.08 -19.28 -9.13
C ALA A 447 -10.18 -20.34 -8.84
N ILE A 448 -11.45 -19.92 -8.86
CA ILE A 448 -12.58 -20.84 -8.68
C ILE A 448 -12.70 -21.81 -9.86
N ALA A 449 -12.60 -21.30 -11.11
CA ALA A 449 -12.66 -22.11 -12.32
C ALA A 449 -11.55 -23.16 -12.37
N ASN A 450 -10.35 -22.82 -11.89
CA ASN A 450 -9.19 -23.70 -11.81
C ASN A 450 -9.15 -24.55 -10.53
N LYS A 451 -10.19 -24.52 -9.68
CA LYS A 451 -10.30 -25.28 -8.43
C LYS A 451 -9.18 -25.00 -7.43
N LEU A 452 -8.65 -23.77 -7.43
CA LEU A 452 -7.67 -23.29 -6.46
C LEU A 452 -8.36 -22.84 -5.16
N ILE A 453 -9.68 -22.74 -5.16
CA ILE A 453 -10.53 -22.40 -4.02
C ILE A 453 -11.61 -23.46 -3.89
N ASP A 454 -11.77 -24.01 -2.70
CA ASP A 454 -12.90 -24.89 -2.37
C ASP A 454 -14.12 -24.03 -1.99
N THR A 455 -15.17 -24.12 -2.79
CA THR A 455 -16.47 -23.45 -2.56
C THR A 455 -17.53 -24.38 -1.94
N SER A 456 -17.22 -25.68 -1.77
CA SER A 456 -18.16 -26.71 -1.33
C SER A 456 -18.36 -26.74 0.20
N SER A 457 -17.43 -26.17 0.96
CA SER A 457 -17.41 -26.18 2.42
C SER A 457 -18.33 -25.13 3.08
N GLY A 458 -19.28 -24.58 2.35
CA GLY A 458 -20.13 -23.43 2.75
C GLY A 458 -21.55 -23.74 3.23
N ASN A 459 -21.92 -25.02 3.47
CA ASN A 459 -23.25 -25.38 4.02
C ASN A 459 -23.20 -25.55 5.54
#